data_31f7fe8dc45e92646b8ae87497d03665
#
_entry.id   31f7fe8dc45e92646b8ae87497d03665
#
_cell.length_a   1.000
_cell.length_b   1.000
_cell.length_c   1.000
_cell.angle_alpha   90.00
_cell.angle_beta   90.00
_cell.angle_gamma   90.00
#
_symmetry.space_group_name_H-M   'P 1'
#
loop_
_entity.id
_entity.type
_entity.pdbx_description
1 polymer ?
#
loop_
_entity_poly.entity_id
_entity_poly.type
_entity_poly.pdbx_seq_one_letter_code
_entity_poly.pdbx_strand_id
1 'polypeptide(L)'
;QDIIAILGMYELSDEDKRIVLERDRQRLKEMTFYSTTAGCLREFMLRYFGEKPPSYCGNCSCCVTGFEEADITVDAQKIVSCVFRIKQKGRYFGKSMVVDILRGSTNAKLISMGFNELTTYGIMKDVPAKIIRSEMDHLIAEGYLNLGDGEYPVVELSAASAKILKEE
;
A
#
# COMPACT_ATOMS: atom_id res chain seq x y z
N GLN A 1 -2.46 20.36 -5.50
CA GLN A 1 -2.03 21.58 -6.22
C GLN A 1 -1.99 22.79 -5.28
N ASP A 2 -2.90 22.89 -4.32
CA ASP A 2 -3.01 24.07 -3.44
C ASP A 2 -1.86 24.21 -2.44
N ILE A 3 -1.28 23.11 -1.96
CA ILE A 3 -0.12 23.14 -1.04
C ILE A 3 1.11 23.73 -1.71
N ILE A 4 1.34 23.43 -3.01
CA ILE A 4 2.45 23.97 -3.78
C ILE A 4 2.27 25.48 -4.00
N ALA A 5 1.03 25.94 -4.20
CA ALA A 5 0.71 27.37 -4.33
C ALA A 5 0.95 28.12 -3.00
N ILE A 6 0.56 27.52 -1.86
CA ILE A 6 0.81 28.11 -0.54
C ILE A 6 2.30 28.19 -0.21
N LEU A 7 3.10 27.15 -0.55
CA LEU A 7 4.55 27.16 -0.36
C LEU A 7 5.26 28.18 -1.25
N GLY A 8 4.70 28.53 -2.40
CA GLY A 8 5.19 29.60 -3.27
C GLY A 8 4.96 31.02 -2.74
N MET A 9 4.06 31.18 -1.77
CA MET A 9 3.80 32.49 -1.12
C MET A 9 4.81 32.86 -0.03
N TYR A 10 5.61 31.90 0.44
CA TYR A 10 6.68 32.14 1.40
C TYR A 10 8.03 32.12 0.68
N GLU A 11 8.90 33.09 0.99
CA GLU A 11 10.30 33.16 0.53
C GLU A 11 11.15 32.08 1.24
N LEU A 12 10.76 30.80 1.10
CA LEU A 12 11.50 29.68 1.63
C LEU A 12 12.61 29.29 0.66
N SER A 13 13.76 28.90 1.19
CA SER A 13 14.81 28.28 0.38
C SER A 13 14.29 26.97 -0.26
N ASP A 14 14.91 26.51 -1.34
CA ASP A 14 14.51 25.26 -2.00
C ASP A 14 14.70 24.05 -1.08
N GLU A 15 15.65 24.11 -0.16
CA GLU A 15 15.84 23.09 0.89
C GLU A 15 14.68 23.08 1.89
N ASP A 16 14.26 24.26 2.38
CA ASP A 16 13.14 24.36 3.32
C ASP A 16 11.83 23.91 2.64
N LYS A 17 11.62 24.23 1.37
CA LYS A 17 10.47 23.75 0.60
C LYS A 17 10.45 22.22 0.52
N ARG A 18 11.60 21.57 0.29
CA ARG A 18 11.69 20.10 0.29
C ARG A 18 11.33 19.50 1.64
N ILE A 19 11.87 20.05 2.73
CA ILE A 19 11.60 19.60 4.09
C ILE A 19 10.10 19.72 4.42
N VAL A 20 9.49 20.86 4.11
CA VAL A 20 8.05 21.09 4.34
C VAL A 20 7.22 20.11 3.52
N LEU A 21 7.54 19.92 2.23
CA LEU A 21 6.81 19.02 1.35
C LEU A 21 6.88 17.56 1.83
N GLU A 22 8.05 17.11 2.26
CA GLU A 22 8.24 15.75 2.78
C GLU A 22 7.46 15.53 4.08
N ARG A 23 7.51 16.50 5.00
CA ARG A 23 6.73 16.48 6.23
C ARG A 23 5.22 16.43 5.95
N ASP A 24 4.74 17.21 4.98
CA ASP A 24 3.31 17.27 4.66
C ASP A 24 2.85 16.00 3.93
N ARG A 25 3.70 15.40 3.10
CA ARG A 25 3.47 14.06 2.53
C ARG A 25 3.35 12.99 3.61
N GLN A 26 4.25 13.02 4.61
CA GLN A 26 4.20 12.08 5.72
C GLN A 26 2.90 12.26 6.52
N ARG A 27 2.50 13.49 6.82
CA ARG A 27 1.22 13.77 7.49
C ARG A 27 0.01 13.29 6.70
N LEU A 28 0.02 13.49 5.39
CA LEU A 28 -1.04 12.97 4.51
C LEU A 28 -1.09 11.44 4.53
N LYS A 29 0.06 10.78 4.52
CA LYS A 29 0.17 9.32 4.65
C LYS A 29 -0.43 8.83 5.97
N GLU A 30 -0.10 9.47 7.09
CA GLU A 30 -0.67 9.16 8.41
C GLU A 30 -2.20 9.35 8.44
N MET A 31 -2.72 10.43 7.86
CA MET A 31 -4.16 10.67 7.77
C MET A 31 -4.86 9.64 6.87
N THR A 32 -4.23 9.25 5.78
CA THR A 32 -4.76 8.19 4.90
C THR A 32 -4.83 6.88 5.66
N PHE A 33 -3.79 6.52 6.38
CA PHE A 33 -3.77 5.33 7.21
C PHE A 33 -4.86 5.37 8.29
N TYR A 34 -4.99 6.50 9.00
CA TYR A 34 -6.05 6.70 9.99
C TYR A 34 -7.45 6.48 9.42
N SER A 35 -7.69 6.93 8.18
CA SER A 35 -9.01 6.81 7.54
C SER A 35 -9.33 5.40 7.04
N THR A 36 -8.33 4.55 6.86
CA THR A 36 -8.47 3.20 6.29
C THR A 36 -8.20 2.07 7.27
N THR A 37 -7.65 2.39 8.45
CA THR A 37 -7.32 1.37 9.46
C THR A 37 -8.57 0.69 10.03
N ALA A 38 -8.49 -0.61 10.26
CA ALA A 38 -9.45 -1.38 11.05
C ALA A 38 -9.10 -1.40 12.54
N GLY A 39 -7.91 -0.94 12.91
CA GLY A 39 -7.44 -0.85 14.29
C GLY A 39 -8.14 0.26 15.10
N CYS A 40 -7.85 0.32 16.39
CA CYS A 40 -8.44 1.31 17.27
C CYS A 40 -8.04 2.75 16.86
N LEU A 41 -9.00 3.56 16.43
CA LEU A 41 -8.75 4.94 16.01
C LEU A 41 -8.18 5.82 17.13
N ARG A 42 -8.61 5.60 18.38
CA ARG A 42 -8.08 6.34 19.53
C ARG A 42 -6.63 5.95 19.81
N GLU A 43 -6.29 4.67 19.72
CA GLU A 43 -4.91 4.21 19.85
C GLU A 43 -4.03 4.89 18.80
N PHE A 44 -4.46 4.89 17.54
CA PHE A 44 -3.72 5.52 16.46
C PHE A 44 -3.46 7.00 16.74
N MET A 45 -4.49 7.76 17.11
CA MET A 45 -4.35 9.18 17.42
C MET A 45 -3.40 9.44 18.59
N LEU A 46 -3.54 8.73 19.69
CA LEU A 46 -2.69 8.93 20.87
C LEU A 46 -1.23 8.55 20.59
N ARG A 47 -1.01 7.49 19.80
CA ARG A 47 0.32 7.08 19.34
C ARG A 47 0.97 8.14 18.44
N TYR A 48 0.19 8.77 17.56
CA TYR A 48 0.66 9.88 16.73
C TYR A 48 1.18 11.07 17.58
N PHE A 49 0.56 11.32 18.74
CA PHE A 49 1.01 12.34 19.69
C PHE A 49 2.06 11.83 20.70
N GLY A 50 2.60 10.64 20.51
CA GLY A 50 3.70 10.09 21.34
C GLY A 50 3.25 9.38 22.61
N GLU A 51 1.96 9.15 22.81
CA GLU A 51 1.44 8.40 23.95
C GLU A 51 1.50 6.88 23.71
N LYS A 52 1.38 6.10 24.78
CA LYS A 52 1.28 4.62 24.73
C LYS A 52 -0.09 4.18 25.23
N PRO A 53 -1.13 4.28 24.38
CA PRO A 53 -2.48 3.89 24.75
C PRO A 53 -2.67 2.37 24.68
N PRO A 54 -3.76 1.84 25.29
CA PRO A 54 -4.18 0.47 25.03
C PRO A 54 -4.64 0.30 23.57
N SER A 55 -4.49 -0.91 23.04
CA SER A 55 -4.87 -1.25 21.65
C SER A 55 -6.39 -1.28 21.41
N TYR A 56 -7.20 -1.12 22.43
CA TYR A 56 -8.65 -1.15 22.37
C TYR A 56 -9.27 -0.09 23.29
N CYS A 57 -10.11 0.78 22.75
CA CYS A 57 -10.75 1.84 23.54
C CYS A 57 -12.24 1.57 23.87
N GLY A 58 -12.86 0.59 23.23
CA GLY A 58 -14.26 0.22 23.41
C GLY A 58 -15.30 1.25 22.97
N ASN A 59 -14.89 2.35 22.33
CA ASN A 59 -15.76 3.48 22.01
C ASN A 59 -15.63 4.06 20.60
N CYS A 60 -14.53 3.81 19.87
CA CYS A 60 -14.42 4.25 18.47
C CYS A 60 -15.18 3.28 17.54
N SER A 61 -15.49 3.75 16.32
CA SER A 61 -16.22 2.94 15.34
C SER A 61 -15.55 1.57 15.11
N CYS A 62 -14.22 1.54 14.97
CA CYS A 62 -13.49 0.28 14.80
C CYS A 62 -13.64 -0.68 15.99
N CYS A 63 -13.66 -0.19 17.23
CA CYS A 63 -13.82 -1.03 18.41
C CYS A 63 -15.26 -1.54 18.61
N VAL A 64 -16.28 -0.77 18.22
CA VAL A 64 -17.70 -1.12 18.43
C VAL A 64 -18.29 -1.92 17.27
N THR A 65 -17.77 -1.76 16.05
CA THR A 65 -18.36 -2.41 14.86
C THR A 65 -18.02 -3.90 14.77
N GLY A 66 -16.99 -4.36 15.46
CA GLY A 66 -16.53 -5.76 15.38
C GLY A 66 -16.11 -6.11 13.95
N PHE A 67 -14.81 -6.08 13.64
CA PHE A 67 -14.30 -6.57 12.38
C PHE A 67 -14.04 -8.07 12.49
N GLU A 68 -14.42 -8.82 11.48
CA GLU A 68 -13.96 -10.20 11.34
C GLU A 68 -12.49 -10.17 10.90
N GLU A 69 -11.64 -10.86 11.65
CA GLU A 69 -10.25 -11.06 11.24
C GLU A 69 -10.22 -12.06 10.08
N ALA A 70 -9.67 -11.65 8.96
CA ALA A 70 -9.43 -12.52 7.82
C ALA A 70 -7.94 -12.85 7.73
N ASP A 71 -7.62 -14.14 7.66
CA ASP A 71 -6.26 -14.58 7.35
C ASP A 71 -5.96 -14.33 5.86
N ILE A 72 -5.11 -13.37 5.59
CA ILE A 72 -4.67 -13.01 4.24
C ILE A 72 -3.26 -13.51 3.91
N THR A 73 -2.69 -14.40 4.74
CA THR A 73 -1.30 -14.86 4.58
C THR A 73 -1.02 -15.40 3.19
N VAL A 74 -1.87 -16.30 2.69
CA VAL A 74 -1.71 -16.90 1.35
C VAL A 74 -1.87 -15.85 0.24
N ASP A 75 -2.81 -14.94 0.37
CA ASP A 75 -3.04 -13.90 -0.63
C ASP A 75 -1.93 -12.85 -0.60
N ALA A 76 -1.40 -12.51 0.58
CA ALA A 76 -0.20 -11.69 0.74
C ALA A 76 1.02 -12.32 0.04
N GLN A 77 1.24 -13.63 0.20
CA GLN A 77 2.31 -14.36 -0.49
C GLN A 77 2.15 -14.30 -2.00
N LYS A 78 0.95 -14.50 -2.54
CA LYS A 78 0.66 -14.41 -3.98
C LYS A 78 0.95 -12.99 -4.50
N ILE A 79 0.51 -11.96 -3.79
CA ILE A 79 0.70 -10.55 -4.15
C ILE A 79 2.19 -10.21 -4.17
N VAL A 80 2.91 -10.50 -3.08
CA VAL A 80 4.34 -10.20 -2.95
C VAL A 80 5.15 -10.98 -3.99
N SER A 81 4.83 -12.27 -4.22
CA SER A 81 5.45 -13.09 -5.27
C SER A 81 5.23 -12.52 -6.67
N CYS A 82 4.05 -11.99 -6.95
CA CYS A 82 3.75 -11.34 -8.23
C CYS A 82 4.63 -10.09 -8.42
N VAL A 83 4.71 -9.20 -7.44
CA VAL A 83 5.57 -8.01 -7.49
C VAL A 83 7.04 -8.40 -7.66
N PHE A 84 7.50 -9.44 -6.96
CA PHE A 84 8.85 -9.97 -7.10
C PHE A 84 9.15 -10.44 -8.54
N ARG A 85 8.26 -11.21 -9.16
CA ARG A 85 8.43 -11.70 -10.53
C ARG A 85 8.38 -10.60 -11.58
N ILE A 86 7.55 -9.57 -11.37
CA ILE A 86 7.52 -8.37 -12.22
C ILE A 86 8.89 -7.67 -12.15
N LYS A 87 9.44 -7.50 -10.95
CA LYS A 87 10.77 -6.91 -10.73
C LYS A 87 11.88 -7.74 -11.41
N GLN A 88 11.81 -9.08 -11.36
CA GLN A 88 12.77 -9.95 -12.04
C GLN A 88 12.79 -9.74 -13.57
N LYS A 89 11.67 -9.34 -14.18
CA LYS A 89 11.61 -8.95 -15.61
C LYS A 89 12.09 -7.50 -15.84
N GLY A 90 12.66 -6.82 -14.83
CA GLY A 90 13.17 -5.44 -14.93
C GLY A 90 12.05 -4.41 -15.09
N ARG A 91 10.84 -4.69 -14.60
CA ARG A 91 9.68 -3.80 -14.74
C ARG A 91 9.09 -3.46 -13.37
N TYR A 92 8.38 -2.33 -13.34
CA TYR A 92 7.64 -1.86 -12.18
C TYR A 92 6.28 -1.36 -12.65
N PHE A 93 5.24 -1.64 -11.90
CA PHE A 93 3.87 -1.27 -12.25
C PHE A 93 3.10 -0.75 -11.05
N GLY A 94 2.09 0.08 -11.32
CA GLY A 94 1.12 0.50 -10.34
C GLY A 94 0.17 -0.65 -9.94
N LYS A 95 -0.56 -0.44 -8.85
CA LYS A 95 -1.49 -1.44 -8.27
C LYS A 95 -2.43 -2.06 -9.30
N SER A 96 -2.99 -1.28 -10.22
CA SER A 96 -3.95 -1.78 -11.21
C SER A 96 -3.38 -2.87 -12.11
N MET A 97 -2.14 -2.70 -12.59
CA MET A 97 -1.48 -3.69 -13.44
C MET A 97 -1.14 -4.98 -12.66
N VAL A 98 -0.72 -4.85 -11.41
CA VAL A 98 -0.47 -6.00 -10.53
C VAL A 98 -1.75 -6.81 -10.32
N VAL A 99 -2.87 -6.13 -10.05
CA VAL A 99 -4.20 -6.75 -9.94
C VAL A 99 -4.61 -7.46 -11.23
N ASP A 100 -4.38 -6.83 -12.38
CA ASP A 100 -4.69 -7.42 -13.69
C ASP A 100 -3.88 -8.70 -13.95
N ILE A 101 -2.61 -8.74 -13.59
CA ILE A 101 -1.75 -9.94 -13.68
C ILE A 101 -2.28 -11.04 -12.77
N LEU A 102 -2.54 -10.74 -11.49
CA LEU A 102 -3.03 -11.70 -10.51
C LEU A 102 -4.38 -12.30 -10.90
N ARG A 103 -5.23 -11.52 -11.56
CA ARG A 103 -6.53 -11.97 -12.04
C ARG A 103 -6.52 -12.65 -13.42
N GLY A 104 -5.39 -12.63 -14.10
CA GLY A 104 -5.29 -13.22 -15.43
C GLY A 104 -6.02 -12.40 -16.51
N SER A 105 -5.89 -11.06 -16.45
CA SER A 105 -6.52 -10.15 -17.43
C SER A 105 -5.95 -10.37 -18.84
N THR A 106 -6.83 -10.42 -19.82
CA THR A 106 -6.48 -10.53 -21.27
C THR A 106 -6.07 -9.19 -21.88
N ASN A 107 -5.65 -8.21 -21.08
CA ASN A 107 -5.18 -6.91 -21.56
C ASN A 107 -4.04 -7.07 -22.55
N ALA A 108 -4.20 -6.56 -23.76
CA ALA A 108 -3.22 -6.70 -24.86
C ALA A 108 -1.83 -6.19 -24.47
N LYS A 109 -1.74 -5.09 -23.71
CA LYS A 109 -0.47 -4.55 -23.21
C LYS A 109 0.24 -5.54 -22.28
N LEU A 110 -0.49 -6.22 -21.41
CA LEU A 110 0.03 -7.21 -20.48
C LEU A 110 0.58 -8.43 -21.21
N ILE A 111 -0.19 -8.92 -22.20
CA ILE A 111 0.18 -10.07 -23.04
C ILE A 111 1.40 -9.76 -23.90
N SER A 112 1.44 -8.59 -24.55
CA SER A 112 2.58 -8.17 -25.39
C SER A 112 3.89 -8.03 -24.62
N MET A 113 3.82 -7.83 -23.30
CA MET A 113 4.98 -7.80 -22.40
C MET A 113 5.36 -9.18 -21.83
N GLY A 114 4.63 -10.25 -22.18
CA GLY A 114 4.88 -11.62 -21.70
C GLY A 114 4.57 -11.84 -20.22
N PHE A 115 3.66 -11.05 -19.62
CA PHE A 115 3.27 -11.23 -18.21
C PHE A 115 2.24 -12.34 -18.03
N ASN A 116 1.59 -12.78 -19.08
CA ASN A 116 0.75 -13.97 -19.10
C ASN A 116 1.51 -15.28 -18.88
N GLU A 117 2.85 -15.27 -19.03
CA GLU A 117 3.73 -16.42 -18.78
C GLU A 117 4.21 -16.52 -17.32
N LEU A 118 3.90 -15.53 -16.49
CA LEU A 118 4.27 -15.57 -15.09
C LEU A 118 3.49 -16.67 -14.36
N THR A 119 4.16 -17.41 -13.49
CA THR A 119 3.50 -18.42 -12.64
C THR A 119 2.45 -17.82 -11.70
N THR A 120 2.52 -16.50 -11.48
CA THR A 120 1.55 -15.73 -10.70
C THR A 120 0.40 -15.16 -11.54
N TYR A 121 0.38 -15.41 -12.86
CA TYR A 121 -0.70 -14.95 -13.70
C TYR A 121 -1.98 -15.76 -13.45
N GLY A 122 -3.06 -15.07 -13.12
CA GLY A 122 -4.37 -15.66 -12.90
C GLY A 122 -4.52 -16.49 -11.62
N ILE A 123 -3.54 -16.49 -10.71
CA ILE A 123 -3.63 -17.26 -9.45
C ILE A 123 -4.68 -16.73 -8.47
N MET A 124 -5.18 -15.51 -8.68
CA MET A 124 -6.26 -14.86 -7.91
C MET A 124 -7.45 -14.51 -8.81
N LYS A 125 -7.70 -15.25 -9.86
CA LYS A 125 -8.80 -14.99 -10.83
C LYS A 125 -10.18 -14.94 -10.17
N ASP A 126 -10.37 -15.75 -9.12
CA ASP A 126 -11.64 -15.89 -8.40
C ASP A 126 -11.81 -14.83 -7.29
N VAL A 127 -10.74 -14.07 -7.00
CA VAL A 127 -10.77 -12.99 -5.99
C VAL A 127 -11.20 -11.67 -6.64
N PRO A 128 -12.18 -10.95 -6.10
CA PRO A 128 -12.59 -9.65 -6.62
C PRO A 128 -11.42 -8.64 -6.63
N ALA A 129 -11.31 -7.85 -7.70
CA ALA A 129 -10.24 -6.83 -7.81
C ALA A 129 -10.22 -5.84 -6.65
N LYS A 130 -11.38 -5.54 -6.05
CA LYS A 130 -11.49 -4.65 -4.89
C LYS A 130 -10.80 -5.26 -3.66
N ILE A 131 -10.95 -6.57 -3.44
CA ILE A 131 -10.30 -7.28 -2.32
C ILE A 131 -8.79 -7.25 -2.49
N ILE A 132 -8.27 -7.66 -3.66
CA ILE A 132 -6.83 -7.63 -3.93
C ILE A 132 -6.24 -6.23 -3.73
N ARG A 133 -6.95 -5.17 -4.14
CA ARG A 133 -6.51 -3.79 -3.91
C ARG A 133 -6.47 -3.44 -2.42
N SER A 134 -7.48 -3.84 -1.67
CA SER A 134 -7.53 -3.62 -0.22
C SER A 134 -6.39 -4.33 0.51
N GLU A 135 -6.10 -5.57 0.13
CA GLU A 135 -4.96 -6.34 0.67
C GLU A 135 -3.61 -5.71 0.31
N MET A 136 -3.45 -5.22 -0.94
CA MET A 136 -2.25 -4.47 -1.33
C MET A 136 -2.10 -3.18 -0.52
N ASP A 137 -3.20 -2.45 -0.27
CA ASP A 137 -3.17 -1.24 0.54
C ASP A 137 -2.78 -1.55 1.99
N HIS A 138 -3.26 -2.66 2.53
CA HIS A 138 -2.85 -3.16 3.84
C HIS A 138 -1.36 -3.53 3.88
N LEU A 139 -0.86 -4.27 2.88
CA LEU A 139 0.57 -4.61 2.79
C LEU A 139 1.48 -3.38 2.65
N ILE A 140 1.00 -2.32 2.00
CA ILE A 140 1.71 -1.04 1.92
C ILE A 140 1.70 -0.33 3.28
N ALA A 141 0.57 -0.31 3.96
CA ALA A 141 0.43 0.31 5.28
C ALA A 141 1.31 -0.37 6.34
N GLU A 142 1.38 -1.70 6.32
CA GLU A 142 2.23 -2.51 7.20
C GLU A 142 3.72 -2.50 6.79
N GLY A 143 4.06 -1.84 5.67
CA GLY A 143 5.44 -1.70 5.21
C GLY A 143 6.04 -2.94 4.54
N TYR A 144 5.22 -3.92 4.17
CA TYR A 144 5.66 -5.08 3.36
C TYR A 144 5.84 -4.71 1.89
N LEU A 145 5.08 -3.74 1.39
CA LEU A 145 5.24 -3.16 0.07
C LEU A 145 5.47 -1.66 0.19
N ASN A 146 6.16 -1.07 -0.77
CA ASN A 146 6.29 0.37 -0.92
C ASN A 146 5.52 0.84 -2.14
N LEU A 147 5.03 2.07 -2.08
CA LEU A 147 4.49 2.76 -3.23
C LEU A 147 5.48 3.86 -3.61
N GLY A 148 6.02 3.80 -4.82
CA GLY A 148 6.97 4.79 -5.32
C GLY A 148 6.36 6.20 -5.40
N ASP A 149 7.19 7.20 -5.22
CA ASP A 149 6.80 8.61 -5.35
C ASP A 149 6.75 9.00 -6.83
N GLY A 150 5.71 9.71 -7.25
CA GLY A 150 5.58 10.21 -8.62
C GLY A 150 4.14 10.33 -9.07
N GLU A 151 3.96 10.87 -10.28
CA GLU A 151 2.65 11.00 -10.93
C GLU A 151 1.99 9.64 -11.18
N TYR A 152 2.81 8.61 -11.43
CA TYR A 152 2.37 7.22 -11.63
C TYR A 152 3.05 6.30 -10.62
N PRO A 153 2.54 6.22 -9.39
CA PRO A 153 3.17 5.45 -8.33
C PRO A 153 3.22 3.95 -8.67
N VAL A 154 4.39 3.37 -8.54
CA VAL A 154 4.65 1.94 -8.78
C VAL A 154 4.77 1.18 -7.47
N VAL A 155 4.37 -0.09 -7.48
CA VAL A 155 4.48 -0.97 -6.31
C VAL A 155 5.86 -1.62 -6.30
N GLU A 156 6.54 -1.50 -5.17
CA GLU A 156 7.88 -2.04 -4.97
C GLU A 156 7.93 -2.92 -3.72
N LEU A 157 8.91 -3.83 -3.70
CA LEU A 157 9.19 -4.64 -2.53
C LEU A 157 9.94 -3.82 -1.48
N SER A 158 9.56 -3.97 -0.23
CA SER A 158 10.33 -3.48 0.92
C SER A 158 11.33 -4.54 1.43
N ALA A 159 12.17 -4.18 2.38
CA ALA A 159 13.01 -5.15 3.08
C ALA A 159 12.18 -6.19 3.87
N ALA A 160 10.98 -5.81 4.33
CA ALA A 160 10.09 -6.69 5.07
C ALA A 160 9.39 -7.74 4.18
N SER A 161 9.31 -7.52 2.85
CA SER A 161 8.71 -8.50 1.90
C SER A 161 9.35 -9.88 1.99
N ALA A 162 10.65 -9.93 2.33
CA ALA A 162 11.38 -11.19 2.46
C ALA A 162 10.84 -12.11 3.57
N LYS A 163 10.15 -11.55 4.57
CA LYS A 163 9.51 -12.36 5.63
C LYS A 163 8.34 -13.14 5.08
N ILE A 164 7.50 -12.50 4.24
CA ILE A 164 6.33 -13.15 3.61
C ILE A 164 6.77 -14.24 2.62
N LEU A 165 7.88 -14.03 1.89
CA LEU A 165 8.37 -15.00 0.91
C LEU A 165 9.10 -16.21 1.52
N LYS A 166 9.50 -16.15 2.80
CA LYS A 166 10.25 -17.21 3.50
C LYS A 166 9.41 -18.10 4.40
N GLU A 167 8.16 -17.72 4.66
CA GLU A 167 7.20 -18.56 5.39
C GLU A 167 6.57 -19.58 4.44
N GLU A 168 7.38 -20.55 3.96
CA GLU A 168 6.95 -21.83 3.38
C GLU A 168 6.99 -22.94 4.42
#